data_14b14333797c6f5b69fe41ae81821e3c
#
_entry.id   14b14333797c6f5b69fe41ae81821e3c
#
_cell.length_a   1.000
_cell.length_b   1.000
_cell.length_c   1.000
_cell.angle_alpha   90.00
_cell.angle_beta   90.00
_cell.angle_gamma   90.00
#
_symmetry.space_group_name_H-M   'P 1'
#
loop_
_entity.id
_entity.type
_entity.pdbx_description
1 polymer ?
#
loop_
_entity_poly.entity_id
_entity_poly.type
_entity_poly.pdbx_seq_one_letter_code
_entity_poly.pdbx_strand_id
1 'polypeptide(L)'
;MLARLRPRPTDLMRAAGLAPDPWQRDALLSDSPRVLFLTTRQAGKSTTVGALAAFEAVFKPGSLTLLLSPSLRQSAELFRKVTDFYRAIPQAPRLVLDSTLRMELPSGSRVLSLPGTESTIRGYSKVDLLVVDEAARVPDSLYHSVRPMLAVSGGRLVALSTPWAKAGWYYAAWTSPEPWERFRVTASDCPRIPSAFLEEERRALPPSVFAREYEATFTDAEDAYFRDSDIERALASYVEPLFLPEKEK
;
A
#
# COMPACT_ATOMS: atom_id res chain seq x y z
N MET A 1 3.10 -40.26 7.87
CA MET A 1 3.85 -39.05 8.31
C MET A 1 3.32 -37.88 7.48
N LEU A 2 2.25 -37.24 7.95
CA LEU A 2 1.65 -36.08 7.26
C LEU A 2 2.63 -34.92 7.39
N ALA A 3 3.21 -34.49 6.28
CA ALA A 3 3.97 -33.24 6.24
C ALA A 3 3.05 -32.13 6.75
N ARG A 4 3.36 -31.55 7.91
CA ARG A 4 2.67 -30.36 8.41
C ARG A 4 2.88 -29.26 7.38
N LEU A 5 1.84 -28.98 6.60
CA LEU A 5 1.84 -27.85 5.68
C LEU A 5 2.25 -26.60 6.48
N ARG A 6 3.29 -25.92 6.02
CA ARG A 6 3.67 -24.65 6.64
C ARG A 6 2.50 -23.68 6.45
N PRO A 7 2.00 -23.03 7.51
CA PRO A 7 0.92 -22.07 7.39
C PRO A 7 1.33 -20.93 6.44
N ARG A 8 0.36 -20.37 5.74
CA ARG A 8 0.55 -19.27 4.79
C ARG A 8 -0.30 -18.07 5.23
N PRO A 9 0.05 -16.85 4.85
CA PRO A 9 -0.76 -15.66 5.20
C PRO A 9 -2.22 -15.77 4.72
N THR A 10 -2.47 -16.46 3.61
CA THR A 10 -3.81 -16.75 3.09
C THR A 10 -4.66 -17.62 4.02
N ASP A 11 -4.04 -18.44 4.87
CA ASP A 11 -4.76 -19.29 5.80
C ASP A 11 -5.33 -18.46 6.97
N LEU A 12 -4.69 -17.33 7.33
CA LEU A 12 -5.25 -16.40 8.29
C LEU A 12 -6.52 -15.72 7.77
N MET A 13 -6.56 -15.34 6.48
CA MET A 13 -7.79 -14.81 5.90
C MET A 13 -8.93 -15.83 5.98
N ARG A 14 -8.65 -17.09 5.63
CA ARG A 14 -9.64 -18.17 5.72
C ARG A 14 -10.10 -18.44 7.16
N ALA A 15 -9.17 -18.45 8.12
CA ALA A 15 -9.50 -18.60 9.54
C ALA A 15 -10.40 -17.48 10.06
N ALA A 16 -10.27 -16.26 9.51
CA ALA A 16 -11.15 -15.13 9.78
C ALA A 16 -12.46 -15.15 8.97
N GLY A 17 -12.76 -16.24 8.25
CA GLY A 17 -13.97 -16.36 7.42
C GLY A 17 -13.93 -15.59 6.11
N LEU A 18 -12.76 -15.15 5.65
CA LEU A 18 -12.57 -14.37 4.43
C LEU A 18 -11.94 -15.22 3.33
N ALA A 19 -12.54 -15.20 2.14
CA ALA A 19 -11.91 -15.75 0.93
C ALA A 19 -11.07 -14.65 0.29
N PRO A 20 -9.72 -14.82 0.15
CA PRO A 20 -8.90 -13.84 -0.52
C PRO A 20 -9.23 -13.77 -2.02
N ASP A 21 -9.33 -12.55 -2.55
CA ASP A 21 -9.39 -12.33 -3.99
C ASP A 21 -8.09 -12.85 -4.66
N PRO A 22 -8.10 -13.11 -5.97
CA PRO A 22 -6.90 -13.60 -6.68
C PRO A 22 -5.67 -12.73 -6.43
N TRP A 23 -5.81 -11.41 -6.55
CA TRP A 23 -4.70 -10.48 -6.31
C TRP A 23 -4.22 -10.47 -4.84
N GLN A 24 -5.14 -10.61 -3.88
CA GLN A 24 -4.79 -10.71 -2.45
C GLN A 24 -4.00 -11.97 -2.16
N ARG A 25 -4.43 -13.10 -2.76
CA ARG A 25 -3.71 -14.36 -2.63
C ARG A 25 -2.28 -14.22 -3.18
N ASP A 26 -2.13 -13.66 -4.38
CA ASP A 26 -0.83 -13.55 -5.04
C ASP A 26 0.08 -12.60 -4.24
N ALA A 27 -0.45 -11.46 -3.76
CA ALA A 27 0.27 -10.52 -2.91
C ALA A 27 0.71 -11.12 -1.55
N LEU A 28 -0.15 -11.93 -0.93
CA LEU A 28 0.15 -12.59 0.35
C LEU A 28 1.18 -13.72 0.20
N LEU A 29 1.27 -14.32 -0.98
CA LEU A 29 2.22 -15.40 -1.28
C LEU A 29 3.53 -14.89 -1.89
N SER A 30 3.62 -13.61 -2.19
CA SER A 30 4.82 -12.98 -2.73
C SER A 30 5.94 -12.95 -1.69
N ASP A 31 7.15 -13.26 -2.12
CA ASP A 31 8.39 -13.14 -1.34
C ASP A 31 9.18 -11.86 -1.70
N SER A 32 8.62 -10.99 -2.56
CA SER A 32 9.30 -9.75 -2.97
C SER A 32 9.59 -8.85 -1.77
N PRO A 33 10.82 -8.35 -1.63
CA PRO A 33 11.17 -7.44 -0.54
C PRO A 33 10.55 -6.05 -0.68
N ARG A 34 10.06 -5.71 -1.87
CA ARG A 34 9.51 -4.38 -2.20
C ARG A 34 8.20 -4.55 -2.99
N VAL A 35 7.09 -4.13 -2.39
CA VAL A 35 5.76 -4.34 -2.95
C VAL A 35 4.96 -3.05 -2.95
N LEU A 36 4.27 -2.76 -4.05
CA LEU A 36 3.37 -1.63 -4.21
C LEU A 36 1.94 -2.12 -4.53
N PHE A 37 0.97 -1.62 -3.78
CA PHE A 37 -0.46 -1.84 -4.06
C PHE A 37 -1.11 -0.53 -4.52
N LEU A 38 -1.33 -0.38 -5.80
CA LEU A 38 -2.13 0.71 -6.38
C LEU A 38 -3.55 0.19 -6.61
N THR A 39 -4.48 0.59 -5.75
CA THR A 39 -5.80 -0.03 -5.76
C THR A 39 -6.91 1.01 -5.73
N THR A 40 -8.08 0.63 -6.24
CA THR A 40 -9.33 1.36 -5.98
C THR A 40 -9.65 1.37 -4.47
N ARG A 41 -10.54 2.25 -4.06
CA ARG A 41 -11.12 2.19 -2.71
C ARG A 41 -11.87 0.87 -2.51
N GLN A 42 -11.90 0.39 -1.27
CA GLN A 42 -12.59 -0.84 -0.88
C GLN A 42 -12.10 -2.14 -1.56
N ALA A 43 -11.00 -2.10 -2.28
CA ALA A 43 -10.37 -3.31 -2.83
C ALA A 43 -9.91 -4.32 -1.76
N GLY A 44 -9.84 -3.91 -0.49
CA GLY A 44 -9.38 -4.80 0.60
C GLY A 44 -7.87 -4.70 0.89
N LYS A 45 -7.19 -3.65 0.41
CA LYS A 45 -5.74 -3.44 0.63
C LYS A 45 -5.32 -3.55 2.10
N SER A 46 -6.00 -2.82 2.99
CA SER A 46 -5.68 -2.82 4.44
C SER A 46 -6.00 -4.17 5.10
N THR A 47 -6.98 -4.91 4.59
CA THR A 47 -7.28 -6.29 5.04
C THR A 47 -6.14 -7.24 4.66
N THR A 48 -5.62 -7.12 3.44
CA THR A 48 -4.48 -7.92 2.96
C THR A 48 -3.23 -7.71 3.81
N VAL A 49 -2.84 -6.45 4.06
CA VAL A 49 -1.66 -6.17 4.87
C VAL A 49 -1.89 -6.45 6.37
N GLY A 50 -3.13 -6.37 6.85
CA GLY A 50 -3.49 -6.80 8.20
C GLY A 50 -3.25 -8.30 8.42
N ALA A 51 -3.64 -9.14 7.45
CA ALA A 51 -3.35 -10.56 7.48
C ALA A 51 -1.84 -10.85 7.39
N LEU A 52 -1.12 -10.13 6.52
CA LEU A 52 0.33 -10.25 6.39
C LEU A 52 1.05 -9.89 7.69
N ALA A 53 0.69 -8.76 8.32
CA ALA A 53 1.30 -8.31 9.57
C ALA A 53 1.02 -9.25 10.74
N ALA A 54 -0.19 -9.77 10.85
CA ALA A 54 -0.54 -10.78 11.85
C ALA A 54 0.25 -12.08 11.62
N PHE A 55 0.38 -12.51 10.37
CA PHE A 55 1.16 -13.69 10.00
C PHE A 55 2.65 -13.53 10.39
N GLU A 56 3.26 -12.40 10.02
CA GLU A 56 4.66 -12.10 10.33
C GLU A 56 4.90 -12.16 11.85
N ALA A 57 4.02 -11.53 12.64
CA ALA A 57 4.14 -11.50 14.10
C ALA A 57 4.03 -12.89 14.74
N VAL A 58 3.16 -13.76 14.22
CA VAL A 58 2.91 -15.09 14.81
C VAL A 58 3.94 -16.12 14.36
N PHE A 59 4.31 -16.13 13.10
CA PHE A 59 5.12 -17.21 12.51
C PHE A 59 6.60 -16.86 12.36
N LYS A 60 7.00 -15.61 12.69
CA LYS A 60 8.40 -15.19 12.77
C LYS A 60 8.72 -14.65 14.16
N PRO A 61 9.15 -15.52 15.09
CA PRO A 61 9.47 -15.12 16.46
C PRO A 61 10.48 -13.99 16.53
N GLY A 62 10.22 -13.00 17.41
CA GLY A 62 11.08 -11.83 17.61
C GLY A 62 10.96 -10.77 16.51
N SER A 63 10.03 -10.93 15.54
CA SER A 63 9.86 -9.97 14.44
C SER A 63 9.33 -8.61 14.92
N LEU A 64 9.73 -7.55 14.21
CA LEU A 64 9.19 -6.21 14.39
C LEU A 64 8.45 -5.78 13.13
N THR A 65 7.15 -5.57 13.26
CA THR A 65 6.30 -5.00 12.21
C THR A 65 5.92 -3.57 12.56
N LEU A 66 6.18 -2.64 11.65
CA LEU A 66 5.71 -1.26 11.74
C LEU A 66 4.63 -0.99 10.70
N LEU A 67 3.53 -0.40 11.14
CA LEU A 67 2.42 0.06 10.31
C LEU A 67 2.40 1.58 10.36
N LEU A 68 2.57 2.25 9.22
CA LEU A 68 2.55 3.70 9.11
C LEU A 68 1.29 4.13 8.38
N SER A 69 0.58 5.10 8.92
CA SER A 69 -0.62 5.69 8.31
C SER A 69 -0.60 7.21 8.50
N PRO A 70 -1.20 8.01 7.61
CA PRO A 70 -1.16 9.47 7.69
C PRO A 70 -1.75 10.06 8.99
N SER A 71 -2.70 9.37 9.61
CA SER A 71 -3.39 9.86 10.81
C SER A 71 -3.52 8.78 11.89
N LEU A 72 -3.69 9.22 13.14
CA LEU A 72 -3.94 8.34 14.27
C LEU A 72 -5.18 7.44 14.06
N ARG A 73 -6.24 7.98 13.48
CA ARG A 73 -7.46 7.24 13.18
C ARG A 73 -7.19 6.10 12.19
N GLN A 74 -6.46 6.37 11.11
CA GLN A 74 -6.09 5.35 10.12
C GLN A 74 -5.15 4.31 10.72
N SER A 75 -4.20 4.74 11.57
CA SER A 75 -3.33 3.83 12.32
C SER A 75 -4.13 2.86 13.19
N ALA A 76 -5.13 3.35 13.92
CA ALA A 76 -6.00 2.52 14.77
C ALA A 76 -6.85 1.54 13.94
N GLU A 77 -7.39 2.00 12.81
CA GLU A 77 -8.19 1.15 11.90
C GLU A 77 -7.35 0.03 11.26
N LEU A 78 -6.13 0.35 10.82
CA LEU A 78 -5.22 -0.65 10.27
C LEU A 78 -4.79 -1.66 11.35
N PHE A 79 -4.45 -1.17 12.54
CA PHE A 79 -4.06 -2.02 13.66
C PHE A 79 -5.20 -2.94 14.12
N ARG A 80 -6.45 -2.45 14.12
CA ARG A 80 -7.62 -3.28 14.43
C ARG A 80 -7.72 -4.48 13.48
N LYS A 81 -7.47 -4.31 12.19
CA LYS A 81 -7.45 -5.42 11.23
C LYS A 81 -6.40 -6.48 11.59
N VAL A 82 -5.22 -6.05 12.03
CA VAL A 82 -4.18 -6.98 12.49
C VAL A 82 -4.65 -7.76 13.70
N THR A 83 -5.24 -7.10 14.68
CA THR A 83 -5.73 -7.75 15.91
C THR A 83 -6.92 -8.68 15.62
N ASP A 84 -7.80 -8.34 14.68
CA ASP A 84 -8.90 -9.20 14.26
C ASP A 84 -8.38 -10.51 13.64
N PHE A 85 -7.36 -10.44 12.77
CA PHE A 85 -6.70 -11.63 12.24
C PHE A 85 -5.99 -12.44 13.32
N TYR A 86 -5.32 -11.77 14.26
CA TYR A 86 -4.67 -12.45 15.38
C TYR A 86 -5.69 -13.23 16.23
N ARG A 87 -6.82 -12.61 16.56
CA ARG A 87 -7.90 -13.22 17.33
C ARG A 87 -8.62 -14.36 16.61
N ALA A 88 -8.59 -14.37 15.29
CA ALA A 88 -9.13 -15.46 14.47
C ALA A 88 -8.27 -16.73 14.48
N ILE A 89 -7.03 -16.67 14.99
CA ILE A 89 -6.15 -17.83 15.09
C ILE A 89 -6.63 -18.73 16.25
N PRO A 90 -6.96 -19.99 15.97
CA PRO A 90 -7.33 -20.93 17.03
C PRO A 90 -6.17 -21.06 18.06
N GLN A 91 -6.49 -20.90 19.34
CA GLN A 91 -5.51 -20.98 20.42
C GLN A 91 -4.33 -19.99 20.30
N ALA A 92 -4.58 -18.80 19.75
CA ALA A 92 -3.58 -17.73 19.74
C ALA A 92 -3.03 -17.49 21.16
N PRO A 93 -1.70 -17.37 21.33
CA PRO A 93 -1.11 -17.10 22.63
C PRO A 93 -1.67 -15.80 23.22
N ARG A 94 -1.81 -15.76 24.56
CA ARG A 94 -2.19 -14.50 25.22
C ARG A 94 -1.10 -13.45 25.00
N LEU A 95 -1.49 -12.25 24.56
CA LEU A 95 -0.58 -11.15 24.33
C LEU A 95 0.08 -10.71 25.67
N VAL A 96 1.36 -10.39 25.63
CA VAL A 96 2.11 -9.76 26.71
C VAL A 96 1.70 -8.31 26.87
N LEU A 97 1.47 -7.63 25.73
CA LEU A 97 0.96 -6.27 25.68
C LEU A 97 -0.13 -6.20 24.60
N ASP A 98 -1.28 -5.62 24.96
CA ASP A 98 -2.41 -5.36 24.08
C ASP A 98 -2.89 -3.91 24.31
N SER A 99 -2.74 -3.07 23.31
CA SER A 99 -3.21 -1.68 23.32
C SER A 99 -3.81 -1.29 21.98
N THR A 100 -4.34 -0.08 21.87
CA THR A 100 -5.00 0.42 20.65
C THR A 100 -4.09 0.46 19.40
N LEU A 101 -2.75 0.57 19.62
CA LEU A 101 -1.78 0.75 18.51
C LEU A 101 -0.56 -0.17 18.62
N ARG A 102 -0.54 -1.04 19.63
CA ARG A 102 0.63 -1.89 19.87
C ARG A 102 0.22 -3.23 20.45
N MET A 103 0.79 -4.30 19.92
CA MET A 103 0.73 -5.63 20.53
C MET A 103 2.12 -6.25 20.61
N GLU A 104 2.32 -7.09 21.63
CA GLU A 104 3.52 -7.87 21.84
C GLU A 104 3.16 -9.31 22.19
N LEU A 105 3.79 -10.25 21.50
CA LEU A 105 3.59 -11.68 21.67
C LEU A 105 4.62 -12.25 22.65
N PRO A 106 4.33 -13.39 23.32
CA PRO A 106 5.31 -14.11 24.15
C PRO A 106 6.59 -14.52 23.41
N SER A 107 6.52 -14.63 22.08
CA SER A 107 7.68 -14.89 21.22
C SER A 107 8.64 -13.70 21.08
N GLY A 108 8.32 -12.54 21.67
CA GLY A 108 9.04 -11.28 21.52
C GLY A 108 8.68 -10.51 20.23
N SER A 109 7.78 -11.05 19.40
CA SER A 109 7.31 -10.35 18.21
C SER A 109 6.43 -9.16 18.57
N ARG A 110 6.58 -8.05 17.86
CA ARG A 110 5.85 -6.81 18.11
C ARG A 110 5.25 -6.26 16.83
N VAL A 111 4.03 -5.74 16.95
CA VAL A 111 3.39 -4.93 15.91
C VAL A 111 3.07 -3.56 16.51
N LEU A 112 3.53 -2.51 15.85
CA LEU A 112 3.29 -1.13 16.24
C LEU A 112 2.66 -0.39 15.08
N SER A 113 1.56 0.32 15.35
CA SER A 113 0.93 1.20 14.39
C SER A 113 1.17 2.66 14.78
N LEU A 114 1.77 3.42 13.89
CA LEU A 114 2.28 4.76 14.16
C LEU A 114 1.65 5.77 13.20
N PRO A 115 1.17 6.92 13.68
CA PRO A 115 0.84 8.03 12.80
C PRO A 115 2.11 8.55 12.14
N GLY A 116 2.02 8.87 10.85
CA GLY A 116 3.14 9.24 9.99
C GLY A 116 3.74 10.63 10.28
N THR A 117 4.28 10.83 11.49
CA THR A 117 5.07 12.00 11.83
C THR A 117 6.53 11.58 12.08
N GLU A 118 7.49 12.32 11.55
CA GLU A 118 8.91 12.00 11.68
C GLU A 118 9.37 11.82 13.14
N SER A 119 8.79 12.58 14.08
CA SER A 119 9.13 12.52 15.48
C SER A 119 8.77 11.20 16.17
N THR A 120 7.72 10.53 15.70
CA THR A 120 7.25 9.27 16.30
C THR A 120 7.92 8.02 15.76
N ILE A 121 8.65 8.14 14.64
CA ILE A 121 9.17 6.99 13.89
C ILE A 121 10.66 6.78 14.15
N ARG A 122 11.41 7.83 14.47
CA ARG A 122 12.86 7.73 14.72
C ARG A 122 13.15 6.85 15.93
N GLY A 123 14.08 5.89 15.79
CA GLY A 123 14.56 5.04 16.88
C GLY A 123 14.26 3.54 16.72
N TYR A 124 13.48 3.15 15.70
CA TYR A 124 13.30 1.74 15.39
C TYR A 124 14.39 1.24 14.46
N SER A 125 14.88 0.04 14.72
CA SER A 125 15.87 -0.67 13.90
C SER A 125 15.47 -2.14 13.78
N LYS A 126 16.03 -2.84 12.80
CA LYS A 126 15.74 -4.25 12.52
C LYS A 126 14.25 -4.51 12.28
N VAL A 127 13.61 -3.64 11.50
CA VAL A 127 12.21 -3.81 11.11
C VAL A 127 12.12 -4.92 10.08
N ASP A 128 11.33 -5.95 10.37
CA ASP A 128 11.13 -7.11 9.49
C ASP A 128 10.07 -6.85 8.43
N LEU A 129 9.00 -6.15 8.82
CA LEU A 129 7.94 -5.72 7.91
C LEU A 129 7.60 -4.25 8.17
N LEU A 130 7.75 -3.43 7.15
CA LEU A 130 7.29 -2.05 7.13
C LEU A 130 6.11 -1.93 6.17
N VAL A 131 4.96 -1.53 6.69
CA VAL A 131 3.75 -1.24 5.92
C VAL A 131 3.53 0.27 5.90
N VAL A 132 3.36 0.85 4.73
CA VAL A 132 3.04 2.28 4.55
C VAL A 132 1.67 2.38 3.91
N ASP A 133 0.65 2.72 4.71
CA ASP A 133 -0.73 2.91 4.24
C ASP A 133 -0.93 4.34 3.74
N GLU A 134 -1.80 4.49 2.73
CA GLU A 134 -2.03 5.73 1.99
C GLU A 134 -0.72 6.38 1.50
N ALA A 135 0.18 5.55 0.99
CA ALA A 135 1.57 5.86 0.64
C ALA A 135 1.70 7.04 -0.35
N ALA A 136 0.73 7.23 -1.26
CA ALA A 136 0.71 8.37 -2.18
C ALA A 136 0.52 9.73 -1.49
N ARG A 137 0.13 9.73 -0.20
CA ARG A 137 -0.06 10.94 0.61
C ARG A 137 1.02 11.11 1.68
N VAL A 138 1.95 10.18 1.75
CA VAL A 138 3.08 10.23 2.69
C VAL A 138 4.20 11.08 2.10
N PRO A 139 4.69 12.10 2.82
CA PRO A 139 5.79 12.95 2.35
C PRO A 139 7.07 12.16 2.04
N ASP A 140 7.84 12.61 1.06
CA ASP A 140 9.11 12.00 0.66
C ASP A 140 10.12 11.97 1.82
N SER A 141 10.16 13.02 2.65
CA SER A 141 11.02 13.10 3.83
C SER A 141 10.76 11.96 4.81
N LEU A 142 9.49 11.62 5.03
CA LEU A 142 9.11 10.51 5.89
C LEU A 142 9.53 9.16 5.29
N TYR A 143 9.27 8.96 4.00
CA TYR A 143 9.68 7.75 3.29
C TYR A 143 11.21 7.54 3.37
N HIS A 144 12.00 8.60 3.16
CA HIS A 144 13.45 8.54 3.25
C HIS A 144 13.93 8.22 4.69
N SER A 145 13.22 8.71 5.71
CA SER A 145 13.60 8.47 7.11
C SER A 145 13.33 7.05 7.60
N VAL A 146 12.35 6.33 6.99
CA VAL A 146 11.99 4.97 7.42
C VAL A 146 12.74 3.85 6.68
N ARG A 147 13.21 4.10 5.47
CA ARG A 147 13.95 3.10 4.66
C ARG A 147 15.17 2.50 5.37
N PRO A 148 16.02 3.28 6.07
CA PRO A 148 17.17 2.74 6.78
C PRO A 148 16.83 1.72 7.87
N MET A 149 15.61 1.73 8.40
CA MET A 149 15.17 0.78 9.44
C MET A 149 15.14 -0.68 8.97
N LEU A 150 15.06 -0.88 7.64
CA LEU A 150 15.05 -2.19 7.00
C LEU A 150 16.47 -2.72 6.69
N ALA A 151 17.50 -1.87 6.79
CA ALA A 151 18.83 -2.19 6.28
C ALA A 151 19.48 -3.39 7.00
N VAL A 152 19.30 -3.52 8.32
CA VAL A 152 19.92 -4.56 9.14
C VAL A 152 19.16 -5.88 9.06
N SER A 153 17.83 -5.83 9.01
CA SER A 153 16.98 -7.03 8.95
C SER A 153 16.84 -7.60 7.54
N GLY A 154 17.15 -6.81 6.50
CA GLY A 154 16.72 -7.11 5.14
C GLY A 154 15.19 -7.09 5.00
N GLY A 155 14.51 -6.34 5.85
CA GLY A 155 13.06 -6.37 5.99
C GLY A 155 12.28 -5.99 4.74
N ARG A 156 11.03 -6.42 4.71
CA ARG A 156 10.10 -6.20 3.61
C ARG A 156 9.42 -4.84 3.74
N LEU A 157 9.28 -4.13 2.61
CA LEU A 157 8.49 -2.89 2.49
C LEU A 157 7.27 -3.15 1.63
N VAL A 158 6.09 -2.89 2.19
CA VAL A 158 4.81 -2.94 1.49
C VAL A 158 4.16 -1.56 1.57
N ALA A 159 4.04 -0.90 0.43
CA ALA A 159 3.38 0.40 0.35
C ALA A 159 2.04 0.27 -0.41
N LEU A 160 0.98 0.80 0.16
CA LEU A 160 -0.36 0.66 -0.37
C LEU A 160 -1.07 2.02 -0.42
N SER A 161 -1.76 2.29 -1.51
CA SER A 161 -2.53 3.53 -1.68
C SER A 161 -3.62 3.40 -2.74
N THR A 162 -4.62 4.26 -2.65
CA THR A 162 -5.33 4.74 -3.84
C THR A 162 -4.43 5.71 -4.60
N PRO A 163 -4.60 5.86 -5.92
CA PRO A 163 -3.85 6.86 -6.67
C PRO A 163 -4.08 8.28 -6.12
N TRP A 164 -3.08 9.11 -6.27
CA TRP A 164 -3.15 10.54 -6.01
C TRP A 164 -2.57 11.31 -7.19
N ALA A 165 -1.76 12.34 -6.95
CA ALA A 165 -1.11 13.08 -8.00
C ALA A 165 0.06 12.30 -8.64
N LYS A 166 0.43 12.63 -9.86
CA LYS A 166 1.65 12.18 -10.54
C LYS A 166 2.89 12.84 -9.92
N ALA A 167 3.04 12.72 -8.61
CA ALA A 167 4.11 13.35 -7.84
C ALA A 167 4.46 12.51 -6.60
N GLY A 168 5.63 12.81 -6.01
CA GLY A 168 6.14 12.20 -4.80
C GLY A 168 6.71 10.79 -5.00
N TRP A 169 7.31 10.28 -3.92
CA TRP A 169 8.06 9.02 -3.93
C TRP A 169 7.25 7.80 -4.39
N TYR A 170 5.95 7.76 -4.05
CA TYR A 170 5.11 6.62 -4.39
C TYR A 170 4.84 6.53 -5.91
N TYR A 171 4.54 7.67 -6.55
CA TYR A 171 4.43 7.74 -8.00
C TYR A 171 5.77 7.43 -8.69
N ALA A 172 6.86 8.01 -8.20
CA ALA A 172 8.20 7.72 -8.70
C ALA A 172 8.55 6.22 -8.59
N ALA A 173 8.25 5.58 -7.44
CA ALA A 173 8.47 4.15 -7.26
C ALA A 173 7.55 3.31 -8.19
N TRP A 174 6.32 3.75 -8.44
CA TRP A 174 5.39 3.06 -9.32
C TRP A 174 5.84 3.06 -10.78
N THR A 175 6.39 4.17 -11.25
CA THR A 175 6.82 4.35 -12.64
C THR A 175 8.28 3.99 -12.90
N SER A 176 9.08 3.79 -11.83
CA SER A 176 10.51 3.48 -11.94
C SER A 176 10.78 2.09 -12.54
N PRO A 177 11.97 1.87 -13.13
CA PRO A 177 12.43 0.54 -13.54
C PRO A 177 12.89 -0.33 -12.36
N GLU A 178 12.91 0.20 -11.13
CA GLU A 178 13.32 -0.50 -9.92
C GLU A 178 12.50 -1.78 -9.69
N PRO A 179 13.09 -2.82 -9.06
CA PRO A 179 12.46 -4.12 -8.89
C PRO A 179 11.37 -4.12 -7.81
N TRP A 180 10.35 -3.31 -8.01
CA TRP A 180 9.12 -3.35 -7.23
C TRP A 180 8.15 -4.37 -7.82
N GLU A 181 7.61 -5.23 -6.98
CA GLU A 181 6.44 -6.01 -7.36
C GLU A 181 5.19 -5.11 -7.22
N ARG A 182 4.42 -4.99 -8.30
CA ARG A 182 3.33 -4.03 -8.41
C ARG A 182 2.01 -4.75 -8.61
N PHE A 183 1.05 -4.48 -7.74
CA PHE A 183 -0.33 -4.95 -7.85
C PHE A 183 -1.23 -3.76 -8.15
N ARG A 184 -1.74 -3.69 -9.38
CA ARG A 184 -2.78 -2.73 -9.75
C ARG A 184 -4.13 -3.43 -9.66
N VAL A 185 -5.07 -2.83 -8.92
CA VAL A 185 -6.41 -3.40 -8.70
C VAL A 185 -7.45 -2.32 -8.93
N THR A 186 -8.22 -2.47 -9.98
CA THR A 186 -9.33 -1.59 -10.34
C THR A 186 -10.62 -2.04 -9.65
N ALA A 187 -11.66 -1.23 -9.73
CA ALA A 187 -12.96 -1.61 -9.18
C ALA A 187 -13.57 -2.83 -9.90
N SER A 188 -13.26 -3.00 -11.18
CA SER A 188 -13.70 -4.16 -11.97
C SER A 188 -13.05 -5.47 -11.53
N ASP A 189 -11.89 -5.41 -10.89
CA ASP A 189 -11.19 -6.58 -10.32
C ASP A 189 -11.74 -6.98 -8.94
N CYS A 190 -12.67 -6.20 -8.39
CA CYS A 190 -13.24 -6.39 -7.05
C CYS A 190 -14.64 -6.98 -7.13
N PRO A 191 -14.85 -8.28 -6.90
CA PRO A 191 -16.16 -8.93 -7.01
C PRO A 191 -17.23 -8.35 -6.07
N ARG A 192 -16.81 -7.62 -5.03
CA ARG A 192 -17.70 -6.98 -4.05
C ARG A 192 -18.26 -5.64 -4.52
N ILE A 193 -17.76 -5.07 -5.62
CA ILE A 193 -18.24 -3.80 -6.17
C ILE A 193 -19.19 -4.13 -7.34
N PRO A 194 -20.50 -3.87 -7.22
CA PRO A 194 -21.45 -4.19 -8.27
C PRO A 194 -21.20 -3.35 -9.54
N SER A 195 -21.28 -3.96 -10.71
CA SER A 195 -21.13 -3.26 -11.99
C SER A 195 -22.16 -2.12 -12.17
N ALA A 196 -23.40 -2.32 -11.71
CA ALA A 196 -24.43 -1.28 -11.75
C ALA A 196 -24.02 -0.01 -10.96
N PHE A 197 -23.36 -0.17 -9.82
CA PHE A 197 -22.82 0.94 -9.03
C PHE A 197 -21.72 1.67 -9.82
N LEU A 198 -20.82 0.95 -10.46
CA LEU A 198 -19.74 1.56 -11.26
C LEU A 198 -20.28 2.34 -12.47
N GLU A 199 -21.36 1.87 -13.09
CA GLU A 199 -22.02 2.57 -14.18
C GLU A 199 -22.72 3.86 -13.70
N GLU A 200 -23.28 3.87 -12.49
CA GLU A 200 -23.83 5.06 -11.86
C GLU A 200 -22.74 6.08 -11.56
N GLU A 201 -21.65 5.67 -10.90
CA GLU A 201 -20.52 6.51 -10.56
C GLU A 201 -19.81 7.09 -11.81
N ARG A 202 -19.71 6.30 -12.88
CA ARG A 202 -19.12 6.75 -14.16
C ARG A 202 -19.92 7.89 -14.79
N ARG A 203 -21.25 7.90 -14.58
CA ARG A 203 -22.12 8.98 -15.08
C ARG A 203 -22.13 10.21 -14.17
N ALA A 204 -21.96 9.98 -12.86
CA ALA A 204 -22.07 11.02 -11.84
C ALA A 204 -20.76 11.81 -11.65
N LEU A 205 -19.61 11.19 -11.87
CA LEU A 205 -18.32 11.77 -11.56
C LEU A 205 -17.60 12.33 -12.81
N PRO A 206 -16.78 13.38 -12.65
CA PRO A 206 -15.83 13.79 -13.68
C PRO A 206 -14.91 12.62 -14.06
N PRO A 207 -14.54 12.46 -15.36
CA PRO A 207 -13.72 11.33 -15.83
C PRO A 207 -12.41 11.14 -15.07
N SER A 208 -11.72 12.23 -14.70
CA SER A 208 -10.46 12.18 -13.92
C SER A 208 -10.68 11.66 -12.49
N VAL A 209 -11.81 12.01 -11.86
CA VAL A 209 -12.16 11.51 -10.53
C VAL A 209 -12.51 10.03 -10.61
N PHE A 210 -13.32 9.63 -11.60
CA PHE A 210 -13.65 8.23 -11.80
C PHE A 210 -12.40 7.37 -12.06
N ALA A 211 -11.50 7.83 -12.92
CA ALA A 211 -10.25 7.15 -13.21
C ALA A 211 -9.38 6.98 -11.95
N ARG A 212 -9.30 8.00 -11.11
CA ARG A 212 -8.55 7.96 -9.85
C ARG A 212 -9.19 7.00 -8.84
N GLU A 213 -10.48 7.12 -8.60
CA GLU A 213 -11.16 6.40 -7.52
C GLU A 213 -11.47 4.94 -7.88
N TYR A 214 -11.77 4.65 -9.16
CA TYR A 214 -12.25 3.33 -9.60
C TYR A 214 -11.32 2.59 -10.58
N GLU A 215 -10.51 3.31 -11.36
CA GLU A 215 -9.62 2.68 -12.35
C GLU A 215 -8.16 2.63 -11.88
N ALA A 216 -7.88 2.98 -10.63
CA ALA A 216 -6.54 2.98 -10.05
C ALA A 216 -5.52 3.69 -10.98
N THR A 217 -5.84 4.93 -11.39
CA THR A 217 -5.03 5.73 -12.30
C THR A 217 -4.59 7.02 -11.62
N PHE A 218 -3.30 7.35 -11.71
CA PHE A 218 -2.77 8.63 -11.25
C PHE A 218 -3.31 9.76 -12.13
N THR A 219 -3.61 10.89 -11.50
CA THR A 219 -4.08 12.11 -12.19
C THR A 219 -3.08 13.23 -12.00
N ASP A 220 -3.14 14.26 -12.84
CA ASP A 220 -2.34 15.46 -12.64
C ASP A 220 -2.70 16.11 -11.30
N ALA A 221 -1.74 16.83 -10.70
CA ALA A 221 -1.98 17.55 -9.47
C ALA A 221 -3.08 18.62 -9.67
N GLU A 222 -3.99 18.76 -8.69
CA GLU A 222 -5.10 19.70 -8.79
C GLU A 222 -4.64 21.17 -8.87
N ASP A 223 -3.43 21.46 -8.37
CA ASP A 223 -2.75 22.76 -8.38
C ASP A 223 -1.69 22.90 -9.49
N ALA A 224 -1.62 21.97 -10.42
CA ALA A 224 -0.70 22.05 -11.54
C ALA A 224 -1.09 23.20 -12.47
N TYR A 225 -0.16 24.13 -12.73
CA TYR A 225 -0.36 25.26 -13.65
C TYR A 225 -0.57 24.79 -15.09
N PHE A 226 0.05 23.68 -15.48
CA PHE A 226 -0.09 23.04 -16.79
C PHE A 226 -0.40 21.56 -16.60
N ARG A 227 -1.33 21.04 -17.37
CA ARG A 227 -1.61 19.62 -17.44
C ARG A 227 -0.55 18.93 -18.30
N ASP A 228 -0.24 17.67 -18.01
CA ASP A 228 0.69 16.88 -18.84
C ASP A 228 0.30 16.93 -20.32
N SER A 229 -1.00 16.86 -20.64
CA SER A 229 -1.53 17.00 -21.99
C SER A 229 -1.24 18.34 -22.67
N ASP A 230 -1.09 19.41 -21.90
CA ASP A 230 -0.74 20.73 -22.43
C ASP A 230 0.75 20.80 -22.74
N ILE A 231 1.56 20.18 -21.88
CA ILE A 231 3.02 20.06 -22.06
C ILE A 231 3.31 19.17 -23.29
N GLU A 232 2.65 18.00 -23.39
CA GLU A 232 2.82 17.09 -24.52
C GLU A 232 2.43 17.76 -25.84
N ARG A 233 1.35 18.54 -25.86
CA ARG A 233 0.96 19.32 -27.06
C ARG A 233 1.99 20.40 -27.40
N ALA A 234 2.55 21.07 -26.41
CA ALA A 234 3.57 22.09 -26.61
C ALA A 234 4.90 21.54 -27.14
N LEU A 235 5.21 20.27 -26.82
CA LEU A 235 6.41 19.56 -27.26
C LEU A 235 6.21 18.75 -28.52
N ALA A 236 5.01 18.74 -29.09
CA ALA A 236 4.70 17.93 -30.27
C ALA A 236 5.43 18.45 -31.52
N SER A 237 6.25 17.60 -32.12
CA SER A 237 7.12 17.92 -33.26
C SER A 237 6.38 18.21 -34.58
N TYR A 238 5.06 17.98 -34.61
CA TYR A 238 4.22 18.23 -35.80
C TYR A 238 3.63 19.64 -35.83
N VAL A 239 3.89 20.49 -34.84
CA VAL A 239 3.44 21.87 -34.86
C VAL A 239 4.43 22.69 -35.63
N GLU A 240 4.00 23.21 -36.81
CA GLU A 240 4.82 24.11 -37.62
C GLU A 240 5.10 25.41 -36.79
N PRO A 241 6.37 25.87 -36.78
CA PRO A 241 6.70 27.11 -36.11
C PRO A 241 5.99 28.29 -36.78
N LEU A 242 5.42 29.17 -35.95
CA LEU A 242 4.69 30.36 -36.44
C LEU A 242 5.61 31.31 -37.23
N PHE A 243 6.91 31.23 -36.97
CA PHE A 243 7.95 31.99 -37.67
C PHE A 243 8.98 30.99 -38.21
N LEU A 244 9.18 30.97 -39.50
CA LEU A 244 10.29 30.24 -40.14
C LEU A 244 11.60 30.99 -39.83
N PRO A 245 12.68 30.31 -39.48
CA PRO A 245 13.98 30.94 -39.33
C PRO A 245 14.36 31.58 -40.64
N GLU A 246 14.76 32.87 -40.65
CA GLU A 246 15.29 33.54 -41.85
C GLU A 246 16.45 32.72 -42.37
N LYS A 247 16.36 32.34 -43.64
CA LYS A 247 17.48 31.67 -44.34
C LYS A 247 18.64 32.69 -44.37
N GLU A 248 19.69 32.41 -43.61
CA GLU A 248 20.96 33.12 -43.80
C GLU A 248 21.38 33.02 -45.29
N LYS A 249 21.61 34.21 -45.89
CA LYS A 249 22.09 34.34 -47.27
C LYS A 249 23.59 34.20 -47.32
#